data_71dce2d6342e06723429ec4e632938cd
#
_entry.id   71dce2d6342e06723429ec4e632938cd
#
_cell.length_a   1.000
_cell.length_b   1.000
_cell.length_c   1.000
_cell.angle_alpha   90.00
_cell.angle_beta   90.00
_cell.angle_gamma   90.00
#
_symmetry.space_group_name_H-M   'P 1'
#
loop_
_entity.id
_entity.type
_entity.pdbx_description
1 polymer ?
#
loop_
_entity_poly.entity_id
_entity_poly.type
_entity_poly.pdbx_seq_one_letter_code
_entity_poly.pdbx_strand_id
1 'polypeptide(L)'
;MSKPILYDFFATWCGPCRIQSPIVHSLKERLADKVDVELVDVDEHPDLANKYSISVAPTLIIEKDGKIIHRREGVTDVVTLTALLEPLY
;
A
#
# COMPACT_ATOMS: atom_id res chain seq x y z
N MET A 1 19.33 -0.62 -8.75
CA MET A 1 18.02 -0.02 -8.98
C MET A 1 16.98 -0.75 -8.15
N SER A 2 16.26 0.00 -7.35
CA SER A 2 15.29 -0.57 -6.43
C SER A 2 13.90 -0.57 -7.06
N LYS A 3 13.09 -1.55 -6.63
CA LYS A 3 11.67 -1.56 -6.95
C LYS A 3 10.95 -0.58 -6.03
N PRO A 4 9.85 0.04 -6.49
CA PRO A 4 8.96 0.72 -5.56
C PRO A 4 8.29 -0.28 -4.62
N ILE A 5 7.91 0.19 -3.46
CA ILE A 5 7.18 -0.60 -2.45
C ILE A 5 5.80 -0.01 -2.30
N LEU A 6 4.78 -0.86 -2.38
CA LEU A 6 3.40 -0.49 -2.07
C LEU A 6 3.05 -1.10 -0.72
N TYR A 7 2.80 -0.26 0.27
CA TYR A 7 2.29 -0.67 1.57
C TYR A 7 0.78 -0.50 1.60
N ASP A 8 0.07 -1.52 2.07
CA ASP A 8 -1.35 -1.44 2.40
C ASP A 8 -1.48 -1.56 3.92
N PHE A 9 -1.67 -0.44 4.60
CA PHE A 9 -1.91 -0.41 6.03
C PHE A 9 -3.40 -0.63 6.28
N PHE A 10 -3.73 -1.76 6.88
CA PHE A 10 -5.10 -2.19 7.09
C PHE A 10 -5.37 -2.54 8.55
N ALA A 11 -6.65 -2.70 8.87
CA ALA A 11 -7.08 -3.24 10.15
C ALA A 11 -8.15 -4.30 9.91
N THR A 12 -8.20 -5.31 10.77
CA THR A 12 -9.15 -6.42 10.62
C THR A 12 -10.60 -5.99 10.84
N TRP A 13 -10.80 -4.91 11.61
CA TRP A 13 -12.12 -4.34 11.90
C TRP A 13 -12.58 -3.31 10.86
N CYS A 14 -11.82 -3.08 9.83
CA CYS A 14 -12.02 -2.01 8.85
C CYS A 14 -12.82 -2.53 7.65
N GLY A 15 -14.05 -2.04 7.46
CA GLY A 15 -14.89 -2.42 6.31
C GLY A 15 -14.27 -2.07 4.97
N PRO A 16 -13.85 -0.81 4.72
CA PRO A 16 -13.21 -0.43 3.46
C PRO A 16 -11.94 -1.20 3.13
N CYS A 17 -11.22 -1.69 4.15
CA CYS A 17 -10.02 -2.51 3.95
C CYS A 17 -10.35 -3.83 3.25
N ARG A 18 -11.57 -4.35 3.43
CA ARG A 18 -12.02 -5.57 2.76
C ARG A 18 -12.21 -5.37 1.27
N ILE A 19 -12.48 -4.13 0.85
CA ILE A 19 -12.56 -3.76 -0.56
C ILE A 19 -11.15 -3.56 -1.12
N GLN A 20 -10.29 -2.91 -0.36
CA GLN A 20 -8.92 -2.62 -0.78
C GLN A 20 -8.06 -3.87 -0.92
N SER A 21 -8.22 -4.82 -0.02
CA SER A 21 -7.34 -5.99 0.06
C SER A 21 -7.30 -6.82 -1.24
N PRO A 22 -8.42 -7.18 -1.89
CA PRO A 22 -8.38 -7.92 -3.15
C PRO A 22 -7.67 -7.16 -4.26
N ILE A 23 -7.81 -5.84 -4.29
CA ILE A 23 -7.15 -4.97 -5.28
C ILE A 23 -5.64 -5.07 -5.12
N VAL A 24 -5.16 -4.95 -3.89
CA VAL A 24 -3.73 -5.01 -3.58
C VAL A 24 -3.17 -6.41 -3.84
N HIS A 25 -3.90 -7.46 -3.48
CA HIS A 25 -3.49 -8.84 -3.78
C HIS A 25 -3.36 -9.09 -5.28
N SER A 26 -4.30 -8.57 -6.07
CA SER A 26 -4.23 -8.65 -7.52
C SER A 26 -2.96 -7.98 -8.06
N LEU A 27 -2.63 -6.79 -7.55
CA LEU A 27 -1.41 -6.08 -7.95
C LEU A 27 -0.15 -6.86 -7.54
N LYS A 28 -0.15 -7.45 -6.37
CA LYS A 28 0.97 -8.25 -5.88
C LYS A 28 1.30 -9.39 -6.84
N GLU A 29 0.28 -10.06 -7.33
CA GLU A 29 0.47 -11.15 -8.29
C GLU A 29 0.93 -10.65 -9.66
N ARG A 30 0.29 -9.59 -10.15
CA ARG A 30 0.52 -9.10 -11.52
C ARG A 30 1.82 -8.32 -11.67
N LEU A 31 2.28 -7.66 -10.61
CA LEU A 31 3.44 -6.79 -10.64
C LEU A 31 4.60 -7.29 -9.77
N ALA A 32 4.63 -8.60 -9.48
CA ALA A 32 5.59 -9.19 -8.54
C ALA A 32 7.05 -8.90 -8.89
N ASP A 33 7.38 -8.81 -10.18
CA ASP A 33 8.73 -8.52 -10.65
C ASP A 33 9.06 -7.02 -10.67
N LYS A 34 8.06 -6.15 -10.51
CA LYS A 34 8.21 -4.69 -10.64
C LYS A 34 7.96 -3.91 -9.36
N VAL A 35 7.16 -4.45 -8.46
CA VAL A 35 6.72 -3.79 -7.23
C VAL A 35 6.76 -4.78 -6.08
N ASP A 36 7.32 -4.36 -4.95
CA ASP A 36 7.20 -5.10 -3.70
C ASP A 36 5.92 -4.66 -3.01
N VAL A 37 5.05 -5.59 -2.67
CA VAL A 37 3.78 -5.31 -2.02
C VAL A 37 3.79 -5.87 -0.61
N GLU A 38 3.53 -5.00 0.38
CA GLU A 38 3.51 -5.35 1.79
C GLU A 38 2.14 -4.98 2.38
N LEU A 39 1.47 -5.97 2.96
CA LEU A 39 0.23 -5.75 3.70
C LEU A 39 0.57 -5.70 5.19
N VAL A 40 0.25 -4.59 5.84
CA VAL A 40 0.62 -4.33 7.23
C VAL A 40 -0.62 -4.12 8.08
N ASP A 41 -0.85 -5.04 9.02
CA ASP A 41 -1.90 -4.88 10.03
C ASP A 41 -1.44 -3.86 11.07
N VAL A 42 -2.14 -2.73 11.17
CA VAL A 42 -1.76 -1.63 12.06
C VAL A 42 -1.81 -2.01 13.54
N ASP A 43 -2.64 -2.99 13.90
CA ASP A 43 -2.75 -3.45 15.28
C ASP A 43 -1.62 -4.39 15.67
N GLU A 44 -1.12 -5.16 14.69
CA GLU A 44 0.02 -6.06 14.91
C GLU A 44 1.37 -5.31 14.80
N HIS A 45 1.40 -4.23 14.03
CA HIS A 45 2.62 -3.45 13.78
C HIS A 45 2.42 -1.97 14.08
N PRO A 46 2.15 -1.63 15.36
CA PRO A 46 1.93 -0.22 15.73
C PRO A 46 3.18 0.64 15.52
N ASP A 47 4.35 0.06 15.58
CA ASP A 47 5.62 0.74 15.31
C ASP A 47 5.68 1.25 13.86
N LEU A 48 5.30 0.42 12.90
CA LEU A 48 5.26 0.81 11.50
C LEU A 48 4.14 1.83 11.24
N ALA A 49 2.97 1.63 11.84
CA ALA A 49 1.88 2.58 11.73
C ALA A 49 2.30 3.95 12.23
N ASN A 50 3.03 4.02 13.33
CA ASN A 50 3.56 5.28 13.85
C ASN A 50 4.63 5.87 12.94
N LYS A 51 5.53 5.05 12.43
CA LYS A 51 6.59 5.50 11.52
C LYS A 51 6.02 6.21 10.30
N TYR A 52 4.93 5.68 9.74
CA TYR A 52 4.31 6.24 8.55
C TYR A 52 3.15 7.19 8.88
N SER A 53 2.94 7.51 10.15
CA SER A 53 1.87 8.42 10.61
C SER A 53 0.49 8.01 10.12
N ILE A 54 0.19 6.71 10.24
CA ILE A 54 -1.10 6.17 9.81
C ILE A 54 -2.17 6.54 10.83
N SER A 55 -3.21 7.23 10.39
CA SER A 55 -4.33 7.63 11.23
C SER A 55 -5.67 7.08 10.77
N VAL A 56 -5.76 6.61 9.54
CA VAL A 56 -6.98 6.00 8.97
C VAL A 56 -6.63 4.70 8.27
N ALA A 57 -7.61 3.82 8.08
CA ALA A 57 -7.45 2.59 7.34
C ALA A 57 -8.54 2.48 6.28
N PRO A 58 -8.23 2.01 5.05
CA PRO A 58 -6.89 1.69 4.60
C PRO A 58 -6.09 2.96 4.27
N THR A 59 -4.78 2.89 4.44
CA THR A 59 -3.85 3.90 3.92
C THR A 59 -2.83 3.19 3.05
N LEU A 60 -2.67 3.67 1.83
CA LEU A 60 -1.68 3.14 0.91
C LEU A 60 -0.51 4.10 0.82
N ILE A 61 0.69 3.55 0.95
CA ILE A 61 1.94 4.30 0.84
C ILE A 61 2.73 3.70 -0.32
N ILE A 62 3.16 4.54 -1.24
CA ILE A 62 4.10 4.14 -2.28
C ILE A 62 5.44 4.79 -1.95
N GLU A 63 6.46 3.96 -1.80
CA GLU A 63 7.79 4.38 -1.40
C GLU A 63 8.80 3.91 -2.44
N LYS A 64 9.79 4.73 -2.72
CA LYS A 64 10.91 4.34 -3.57
C LYS A 64 12.19 4.95 -3.03
N ASP A 65 13.23 4.14 -2.94
CA ASP A 65 14.56 4.55 -2.46
C ASP A 65 14.50 5.23 -1.08
N GLY A 66 13.64 4.72 -0.21
CA GLY A 66 13.47 5.22 1.15
C GLY A 66 12.63 6.48 1.26
N LYS A 67 12.01 6.94 0.17
CA LYS A 67 11.19 8.14 0.17
C LYS A 67 9.75 7.82 -0.14
N ILE A 68 8.81 8.41 0.61
CA ILE A 68 7.39 8.32 0.33
C ILE A 68 7.10 9.18 -0.90
N ILE A 69 6.61 8.52 -1.96
CA ILE A 69 6.25 9.19 -3.21
C ILE A 69 4.76 9.54 -3.21
N HIS A 70 3.91 8.64 -2.72
CA HIS A 70 2.47 8.84 -2.66
C HIS A 70 1.90 8.31 -1.36
N ARG A 71 0.87 9.01 -0.87
CA ARG A 71 0.05 8.61 0.27
C ARG A 71 -1.41 8.74 -0.15
N ARG A 72 -2.17 7.64 -0.03
CA ARG A 72 -3.60 7.63 -0.37
C ARG A 72 -4.38 7.11 0.83
N GLU A 73 -5.27 7.90 1.36
CA GLU A 73 -6.17 7.50 2.45
C GLU A 73 -7.51 7.09 1.87
N GLY A 74 -8.08 6.00 2.39
CA GLY A 74 -9.29 5.41 1.85
C GLY A 74 -9.01 4.47 0.69
N VAL A 75 -10.07 3.92 0.09
CA VAL A 75 -9.94 2.94 -0.99
C VAL A 75 -9.42 3.60 -2.27
N THR A 76 -8.38 3.00 -2.85
CA THR A 76 -7.83 3.42 -4.15
C THR A 76 -7.94 2.25 -5.12
N ASP A 77 -8.51 2.48 -6.28
CA ASP A 77 -8.76 1.43 -7.27
C ASP A 77 -7.48 0.98 -7.98
N VAL A 78 -7.60 -0.14 -8.69
CA VAL A 78 -6.47 -0.77 -9.37
C VAL A 78 -5.90 0.11 -10.49
N VAL A 79 -6.75 0.84 -11.20
CA VAL A 79 -6.32 1.71 -12.31
C VAL A 79 -5.48 2.86 -11.77
N THR A 80 -5.94 3.49 -10.70
CA THR A 80 -5.22 4.60 -10.06
C THR A 80 -3.87 4.12 -9.51
N LEU A 81 -3.86 2.98 -8.79
CA LEU A 81 -2.61 2.44 -8.24
C LEU A 81 -1.61 2.09 -9.33
N THR A 82 -2.07 1.47 -10.41
CA THR A 82 -1.19 1.12 -11.53
C THR A 82 -0.59 2.38 -12.15
N ALA A 83 -1.41 3.41 -12.35
CA ALA A 83 -0.93 4.67 -12.91
C ALA A 83 0.12 5.36 -12.02
N LEU A 84 -0.06 5.27 -10.69
CA LEU A 84 0.90 5.85 -9.75
C LEU A 84 2.22 5.05 -9.70
N LEU A 85 2.15 3.74 -9.84
CA LEU A 85 3.31 2.86 -9.74
C LEU A 85 4.14 2.83 -11.02
N GLU A 86 3.48 2.89 -12.18
CA GLU A 86 4.11 2.70 -13.48
C GLU A 86 5.34 3.59 -13.72
N PRO A 87 5.30 4.90 -13.42
CA PRO A 87 6.48 5.75 -13.60
C PRO A 87 7.67 5.38 -12.69
N LEU A 88 7.43 4.54 -11.70
CA LEU A 88 8.45 4.18 -10.71
C LEU A 88 9.13 2.83 -10.99
N TYR A 89 8.68 2.12 -12.00
CA TYR A 89 9.27 0.83 -12.37
C TYR A 89 10.73 0.95 -12.81
#